data_be666deb01b1072986e01c6100cc3bdd
#
_entry.id   be666deb01b1072986e01c6100cc3bdd
#
_cell.length_a   1.000
_cell.length_b   1.000
_cell.length_c   1.000
_cell.angle_alpha   90.00
_cell.angle_beta   90.00
_cell.angle_gamma   90.00
#
_symmetry.space_group_name_H-M   'P 1'
#
loop_
_entity.id
_entity.type
_entity.pdbx_description
1 polymer ?
#
loop_
_entity_poly.entity_id
_entity_poly.type
_entity_poly.pdbx_seq_one_letter_code
_entity_poly.pdbx_strand_id
1 'polypeptide(L)'
;MKLLARNKIFALLSLSRFLNTLGAAIYNLVFVVFAASMPQPSLAVGIANLIVFIPSLFTIFVGMKADHTKKKANWLIRIGYLQAMLFILIALMTKIPGYLAFSIVCFLNIVSDCLSDYRGGLQLPIMKKNIPDEDLMEAYSFNQLLSMVCSISGQALGVWLLAISHQHFALVASINAVTFLLSSTCLLMRN
;
A
#
# COMPACT_ATOMS: atom_id res chain seq x y z
N MET A 1 -7.72 -3.60 22.35
CA MET A 1 -7.72 -2.11 22.32
C MET A 1 -6.89 -1.45 23.43
N LYS A 2 -6.67 -2.11 24.57
CA LYS A 2 -5.78 -1.58 25.64
C LYS A 2 -4.32 -1.42 25.18
N LEU A 3 -3.84 -2.29 24.29
CA LEU A 3 -2.47 -2.27 23.75
C LEU A 3 -2.15 -0.99 22.94
N LEU A 4 -3.08 -0.50 22.12
CA LEU A 4 -2.92 0.75 21.36
C LEU A 4 -2.70 1.97 22.27
N ALA A 5 -3.40 2.03 23.40
CA ALA A 5 -3.25 3.13 24.36
C ALA A 5 -1.97 2.99 25.22
N ARG A 6 -1.52 1.74 25.45
CA ARG A 6 -0.36 1.43 26.32
C ARG A 6 0.97 1.54 25.58
N ASN A 7 1.02 1.23 24.27
CA ASN A 7 2.25 1.18 23.49
C ASN A 7 2.20 2.15 22.29
N LYS A 8 2.86 3.31 22.45
CA LYS A 8 2.94 4.35 21.41
C LYS A 8 3.53 3.82 20.09
N ILE A 9 4.55 2.95 20.15
CA ILE A 9 5.19 2.40 18.93
C ILE A 9 4.20 1.53 18.18
N PHE A 10 3.45 0.68 18.88
CA PHE A 10 2.41 -0.14 18.27
C PHE A 10 1.31 0.72 17.64
N ALA A 11 0.86 1.76 18.33
CA ALA A 11 -0.15 2.68 17.80
C ALA A 11 0.31 3.36 16.50
N LEU A 12 1.56 3.85 16.45
CA LEU A 12 2.13 4.48 15.26
C LEU A 12 2.31 3.49 14.10
N LEU A 13 2.75 2.25 14.39
CA LEU A 13 2.87 1.19 13.37
C LEU A 13 1.49 0.80 12.82
N SER A 14 0.49 0.66 13.67
CA SER A 14 -0.87 0.32 13.28
C SER A 14 -1.52 1.44 12.47
N LEU A 15 -1.32 2.71 12.85
CA LEU A 15 -1.79 3.86 12.08
C LEU A 15 -1.12 3.95 10.71
N SER A 16 0.20 3.76 10.67
CA SER A 16 0.95 3.71 9.41
C SER A 16 0.45 2.57 8.52
N ARG A 17 0.19 1.39 9.08
CA ARG A 17 -0.37 0.25 8.37
C ARG A 17 -1.78 0.54 7.86
N PHE A 18 -2.64 1.14 8.68
CA PHE A 18 -3.99 1.55 8.30
C PHE A 18 -3.97 2.44 7.05
N LEU A 19 -3.23 3.54 7.08
CA LEU A 19 -3.12 4.48 5.97
C LEU A 19 -2.60 3.80 4.71
N ASN A 20 -1.56 2.99 4.85
CA ASN A 20 -0.95 2.27 3.72
C ASN A 20 -1.90 1.25 3.09
N THR A 21 -2.54 0.41 3.92
CA THR A 21 -3.43 -0.66 3.43
C THR A 21 -4.72 -0.08 2.84
N LEU A 22 -5.27 0.96 3.47
CA LEU A 22 -6.47 1.64 2.96
C LEU A 22 -6.18 2.29 1.60
N GLY A 23 -5.08 3.04 1.48
CA GLY A 23 -4.68 3.66 0.22
C GLY A 23 -4.45 2.63 -0.89
N ALA A 24 -3.73 1.55 -0.60
CA ALA A 24 -3.50 0.47 -1.55
C ALA A 24 -4.82 -0.21 -1.99
N ALA A 25 -5.74 -0.47 -1.05
CA ALA A 25 -7.03 -1.09 -1.36
C ALA A 25 -7.91 -0.19 -2.24
N ILE A 26 -7.93 1.11 -1.98
CA ILE A 26 -8.60 2.11 -2.82
C ILE A 26 -8.02 2.05 -4.24
N TYR A 27 -6.69 2.11 -4.34
CA TYR A 27 -6.03 2.22 -5.64
C TYR A 27 -6.10 0.92 -6.46
N ASN A 28 -5.98 -0.25 -5.85
CA ASN A 28 -6.00 -1.53 -6.57
C ASN A 28 -7.30 -1.72 -7.36
N LEU A 29 -8.45 -1.36 -6.78
CA LEU A 29 -9.72 -1.38 -7.50
C LEU A 29 -9.73 -0.34 -8.63
N VAL A 30 -9.28 0.88 -8.33
CA VAL A 30 -9.24 1.98 -9.31
C VAL A 30 -8.32 1.65 -10.49
N PHE A 31 -7.23 0.94 -10.26
CA PHE A 31 -6.33 0.46 -11.31
C PHE A 31 -7.03 -0.52 -12.28
N VAL A 32 -7.85 -1.44 -11.77
CA VAL A 32 -8.63 -2.36 -12.61
C VAL A 32 -9.68 -1.59 -13.43
N VAL A 33 -10.34 -0.59 -12.84
CA VAL A 33 -11.30 0.26 -13.55
C VAL A 33 -10.58 1.13 -14.61
N PHE A 34 -9.39 1.62 -14.31
CA PHE A 34 -8.56 2.31 -15.29
C PHE A 34 -8.20 1.41 -16.47
N ALA A 35 -7.83 0.15 -16.21
CA ALA A 35 -7.61 -0.82 -17.27
C ALA A 35 -8.87 -1.06 -18.13
N ALA A 36 -10.05 -1.09 -17.53
CA ALA A 36 -11.31 -1.22 -18.24
C ALA A 36 -11.65 -0.03 -19.15
N SER A 37 -11.01 1.13 -18.95
CA SER A 37 -11.16 2.32 -19.82
C SER A 37 -10.25 2.29 -21.06
N MET A 38 -9.38 1.29 -21.20
CA MET A 38 -8.50 1.14 -22.37
C MET A 38 -9.26 0.68 -23.63
N PRO A 39 -8.73 0.95 -24.84
CA PRO A 39 -9.39 0.57 -26.11
C PRO A 39 -9.72 -0.91 -26.26
N GLN A 40 -8.97 -1.80 -25.57
CA GLN A 40 -9.26 -3.24 -25.48
C GLN A 40 -9.47 -3.63 -24.01
N PRO A 41 -10.66 -3.38 -23.44
CA PRO A 41 -10.92 -3.54 -22.01
C PRO A 41 -10.64 -4.94 -21.49
N SER A 42 -11.08 -5.99 -22.21
CA SER A 42 -10.90 -7.38 -21.77
C SER A 42 -9.44 -7.76 -21.60
N LEU A 43 -8.58 -7.36 -22.54
CA LEU A 43 -7.15 -7.63 -22.49
C LEU A 43 -6.48 -6.80 -21.39
N ALA A 44 -6.79 -5.51 -21.29
CA ALA A 44 -6.21 -4.62 -20.30
C ALA A 44 -6.59 -5.03 -18.87
N VAL A 45 -7.84 -5.41 -18.62
CA VAL A 45 -8.30 -5.92 -17.31
C VAL A 45 -7.64 -7.27 -17.00
N GLY A 46 -7.49 -8.14 -18.01
CA GLY A 46 -6.76 -9.41 -17.84
C GLY A 46 -5.32 -9.17 -17.40
N ILE A 47 -4.60 -8.23 -18.05
CA ILE A 47 -3.24 -7.82 -17.68
C ILE A 47 -3.23 -7.21 -16.27
N ALA A 48 -4.15 -6.30 -15.95
CA ALA A 48 -4.21 -5.67 -14.64
C ALA A 48 -4.39 -6.69 -13.51
N ASN A 49 -5.27 -7.68 -13.70
CA ASN A 49 -5.44 -8.75 -12.71
C ASN A 49 -4.18 -9.61 -12.57
N LEU A 50 -3.48 -9.95 -13.65
CA LEU A 50 -2.21 -10.68 -13.59
C LEU A 50 -1.16 -9.88 -12.82
N ILE A 51 -1.08 -8.57 -13.04
CA ILE A 51 -0.12 -7.67 -12.39
C ILE A 51 -0.30 -7.65 -10.88
N VAL A 52 -1.53 -7.66 -10.39
CA VAL A 52 -1.83 -7.74 -8.95
C VAL A 52 -1.28 -9.05 -8.32
N PHE A 53 -1.16 -10.13 -9.08
CA PHE A 53 -0.62 -11.40 -8.59
C PHE A 53 0.90 -11.51 -8.68
N ILE A 54 1.57 -10.77 -9.57
CA ILE A 54 3.02 -10.85 -9.78
C ILE A 54 3.82 -10.63 -8.48
N PRO A 55 3.53 -9.63 -7.64
CA PRO A 55 4.25 -9.41 -6.38
C PRO A 55 4.24 -10.62 -5.45
N SER A 56 3.15 -11.40 -5.43
CA SER A 56 3.03 -12.60 -4.59
C SER A 56 4.11 -13.64 -4.90
N LEU A 57 4.58 -13.72 -6.15
CA LEU A 57 5.66 -14.63 -6.55
C LEU A 57 7.01 -14.21 -5.94
N PHE A 58 7.18 -12.93 -5.67
CA PHE A 58 8.40 -12.36 -5.11
C PHE A 58 8.37 -12.21 -3.59
N THR A 59 7.23 -12.46 -2.95
CA THR A 59 7.04 -12.25 -1.50
C THR A 59 8.09 -12.97 -0.65
N ILE A 60 8.49 -14.20 -1.02
CA ILE A 60 9.53 -14.96 -0.31
C ILE A 60 10.88 -14.25 -0.37
N PHE A 61 11.30 -13.80 -1.56
CA PHE A 61 12.57 -13.08 -1.74
C PHE A 61 12.57 -11.72 -1.03
N VAL A 62 11.45 -11.03 -1.10
CA VAL A 62 11.22 -9.75 -0.45
C VAL A 62 11.25 -9.92 1.07
N GLY A 63 10.63 -10.98 1.60
CA GLY A 63 10.66 -11.32 3.02
C GLY A 63 12.07 -11.61 3.52
N MET A 64 12.83 -12.45 2.84
CA MET A 64 14.23 -12.74 3.18
C MET A 64 15.08 -11.46 3.23
N LYS A 65 14.89 -10.55 2.26
CA LYS A 65 15.59 -9.26 2.23
C LYS A 65 15.19 -8.37 3.39
N ALA A 66 13.92 -8.37 3.78
CA ALA A 66 13.42 -7.61 4.93
C ALA A 66 14.04 -8.11 6.24
N ASP A 67 14.20 -9.43 6.40
CA ASP A 67 14.80 -10.03 7.59
C ASP A 67 16.28 -9.63 7.77
N HIS A 68 17.05 -9.61 6.70
CA HIS A 68 18.47 -9.23 6.71
C HIS A 68 18.70 -7.71 6.79
N THR A 69 17.65 -6.89 6.66
CA THR A 69 17.78 -5.43 6.67
C THR A 69 18.14 -4.92 8.06
N LYS A 70 19.27 -4.19 8.13
CA LYS A 70 19.70 -3.44 9.31
C LYS A 70 18.86 -2.18 9.48
N LYS A 71 18.61 -1.47 10.40
CA LYS A 71 17.87 -0.18 10.52
C LYS A 71 16.46 -0.23 9.88
N LYS A 72 15.71 -1.30 10.17
CA LYS A 72 14.38 -1.57 9.60
C LYS A 72 13.43 -0.38 9.64
N ALA A 73 13.42 0.39 10.72
CA ALA A 73 12.56 1.54 10.88
C ALA A 73 12.87 2.70 9.91
N ASN A 74 14.14 2.95 9.64
CA ASN A 74 14.53 3.99 8.66
C ASN A 74 14.14 3.56 7.23
N TRP A 75 14.30 2.27 6.93
CA TRP A 75 13.85 1.73 5.66
C TRP A 75 12.34 1.79 5.50
N LEU A 76 11.60 1.51 6.56
CA LEU A 76 10.13 1.60 6.56
C LEU A 76 9.65 3.01 6.16
N ILE A 77 10.31 4.05 6.66
CA ILE A 77 10.01 5.45 6.34
C ILE A 77 10.41 5.77 4.89
N ARG A 78 11.64 5.40 4.48
CA ARG A 78 12.14 5.67 3.12
C ARG A 78 11.28 5.04 2.04
N ILE A 79 10.83 3.80 2.26
CA ILE A 79 9.97 3.09 1.32
C ILE A 79 8.64 3.84 1.15
N GLY A 80 8.04 4.34 2.23
CA GLY A 80 6.80 5.08 2.11
C GLY A 80 6.95 6.39 1.30
N TYR A 81 8.05 7.12 1.45
CA TYR A 81 8.32 8.27 0.59
C TYR A 81 8.55 7.86 -0.87
N LEU A 82 9.25 6.75 -1.11
CA LEU A 82 9.44 6.21 -2.46
C LEU A 82 8.09 5.82 -3.08
N GLN A 83 7.22 5.15 -2.33
CA GLN A 83 5.87 4.81 -2.79
C GLN A 83 5.04 6.06 -3.11
N ALA A 84 5.09 7.08 -2.27
CA ALA A 84 4.42 8.35 -2.54
C ALA A 84 4.89 8.97 -3.88
N MET A 85 6.20 8.95 -4.15
CA MET A 85 6.76 9.42 -5.41
C MET A 85 6.30 8.58 -6.61
N LEU A 86 6.25 7.25 -6.47
CA LEU A 86 5.73 6.35 -7.51
C LEU A 86 4.26 6.67 -7.83
N PHE A 87 3.42 6.93 -6.82
CA PHE A 87 2.02 7.26 -7.03
C PHE A 87 1.80 8.66 -7.63
N ILE A 88 2.70 9.60 -7.41
CA ILE A 88 2.71 10.88 -8.14
C ILE A 88 3.00 10.63 -9.63
N LEU A 89 3.98 9.77 -9.94
CA LEU A 89 4.27 9.40 -11.33
C LEU A 89 3.09 8.67 -11.99
N ILE A 90 2.45 7.76 -11.29
CA ILE A 90 1.23 7.09 -11.74
C ILE A 90 0.13 8.12 -12.04
N ALA A 91 -0.10 9.08 -11.15
CA ALA A 91 -1.09 10.13 -11.35
C ALA A 91 -0.82 10.97 -12.62
N LEU A 92 0.45 11.20 -12.95
CA LEU A 92 0.83 11.90 -14.19
C LEU A 92 0.61 11.01 -15.41
N MET A 93 0.99 9.74 -15.33
CA MET A 93 0.86 8.79 -16.46
C MET A 93 -0.60 8.48 -16.80
N THR A 94 -1.50 8.43 -15.82
CA THR A 94 -2.94 8.19 -16.07
C THR A 94 -3.63 9.32 -16.86
N LYS A 95 -2.99 10.48 -16.99
CA LYS A 95 -3.48 11.60 -17.84
C LYS A 95 -3.08 11.44 -19.31
N ILE A 96 -2.12 10.58 -19.61
CA ILE A 96 -1.60 10.37 -20.96
C ILE A 96 -2.36 9.17 -21.57
N PRO A 97 -3.06 9.37 -22.71
CA PRO A 97 -3.75 8.26 -23.35
C PRO A 97 -2.77 7.30 -24.03
N GLY A 98 -3.13 6.03 -24.10
CA GLY A 98 -2.43 5.03 -24.87
C GLY A 98 -1.80 3.90 -24.04
N TYR A 99 -1.44 2.82 -24.75
CA TYR A 99 -0.91 1.61 -24.14
C TYR A 99 0.48 1.78 -23.52
N LEU A 100 1.29 2.73 -24.01
CA LEU A 100 2.60 3.00 -23.42
C LEU A 100 2.46 3.53 -22.00
N ALA A 101 1.57 4.49 -21.79
CA ALA A 101 1.28 5.04 -20.45
C ALA A 101 0.69 3.95 -19.55
N PHE A 102 -0.22 3.13 -20.04
CA PHE A 102 -0.78 1.98 -19.34
C PHE A 102 0.32 1.00 -18.90
N SER A 103 1.25 0.64 -19.79
CA SER A 103 2.36 -0.27 -19.47
C SER A 103 3.27 0.29 -18.38
N ILE A 104 3.53 1.60 -18.41
CA ILE A 104 4.32 2.28 -17.37
C ILE A 104 3.57 2.22 -16.02
N VAL A 105 2.27 2.51 -16.01
CA VAL A 105 1.44 2.40 -14.80
C VAL A 105 1.46 0.97 -14.24
N CYS A 106 1.35 -0.04 -15.10
CA CYS A 106 1.46 -1.45 -14.74
C CYS A 106 2.79 -1.77 -14.06
N PHE A 107 3.89 -1.33 -14.65
CA PHE A 107 5.23 -1.54 -14.08
C PHE A 107 5.40 -0.84 -12.72
N LEU A 108 4.98 0.41 -12.61
CA LEU A 108 5.05 1.18 -11.36
C LEU A 108 4.19 0.54 -10.26
N ASN A 109 3.05 -0.06 -10.64
CA ASN A 109 2.18 -0.77 -9.69
C ASN A 109 2.88 -2.01 -9.12
N ILE A 110 3.49 -2.85 -9.98
CA ILE A 110 4.27 -4.02 -9.53
C ILE A 110 5.36 -3.60 -8.55
N VAL A 111 6.12 -2.54 -8.88
CA VAL A 111 7.18 -2.03 -8.00
C VAL A 111 6.61 -1.57 -6.67
N SER A 112 5.48 -0.84 -6.68
CA SER A 112 4.83 -0.36 -5.45
C SER A 112 4.33 -1.51 -4.58
N ASP A 113 3.76 -2.56 -5.17
CA ASP A 113 3.26 -3.71 -4.43
C ASP A 113 4.40 -4.54 -3.81
N CYS A 114 5.51 -4.75 -4.55
CA CYS A 114 6.73 -5.35 -3.99
C CYS A 114 7.29 -4.53 -2.81
N LEU A 115 7.23 -3.20 -2.89
CA LEU A 115 7.64 -2.33 -1.79
C LEU A 115 6.67 -2.41 -0.60
N SER A 116 5.38 -2.60 -0.84
CA SER A 116 4.37 -2.83 0.21
C SER A 116 4.62 -4.15 0.96
N ASP A 117 4.94 -5.23 0.25
CA ASP A 117 5.33 -6.51 0.84
C ASP A 117 6.61 -6.38 1.67
N TYR A 118 7.62 -5.69 1.13
CA TYR A 118 8.86 -5.42 1.85
C TYR A 118 8.61 -4.62 3.13
N ARG A 119 7.75 -3.62 3.07
CA ARG A 119 7.31 -2.82 4.20
C ARG A 119 6.60 -3.66 5.26
N GLY A 120 5.72 -4.58 4.85
CA GLY A 120 5.08 -5.57 5.72
C GLY A 120 6.09 -6.44 6.46
N GLY A 121 7.07 -6.98 5.73
CA GLY A 121 8.17 -7.77 6.30
C GLY A 121 9.04 -6.99 7.31
N LEU A 122 9.27 -5.70 7.09
CA LEU A 122 10.00 -4.85 8.04
C LEU A 122 9.22 -4.56 9.32
N GLN A 123 7.89 -4.48 9.26
CA GLN A 123 7.05 -4.17 10.43
C GLN A 123 7.04 -5.29 11.47
N LEU A 124 7.01 -6.55 11.05
CA LEU A 124 6.92 -7.71 11.94
C LEU A 124 8.05 -7.77 12.97
N PRO A 125 9.35 -7.69 12.57
CA PRO A 125 10.44 -7.67 13.55
C PRO A 125 10.46 -6.44 14.47
N ILE A 126 9.97 -5.29 13.97
CA ILE A 126 9.86 -4.09 14.80
C ILE A 126 8.81 -4.30 15.88
N MET A 127 7.67 -4.90 15.54
CA MET A 127 6.63 -5.26 16.52
C MET A 127 7.17 -6.22 17.57
N LYS A 128 7.82 -7.32 17.12
CA LYS A 128 8.41 -8.33 18.01
C LYS A 128 9.42 -7.76 19.00
N LYS A 129 10.17 -6.72 18.59
CA LYS A 129 11.16 -6.06 19.45
C LYS A 129 10.54 -5.12 20.50
N ASN A 130 9.37 -4.54 20.22
CA ASN A 130 8.80 -3.44 21.01
C ASN A 130 7.50 -3.82 21.75
N ILE A 131 6.99 -5.03 21.54
CA ILE A 131 5.77 -5.52 22.18
C ILE A 131 6.15 -6.75 23.03
N PRO A 132 5.69 -6.84 24.28
CA PRO A 132 5.87 -8.02 25.12
C PRO A 132 5.32 -9.28 24.44
N ASP A 133 5.94 -10.45 24.69
CA ASP A 133 5.54 -11.70 24.07
C ASP A 133 4.09 -12.09 24.36
N GLU A 134 3.59 -11.73 25.54
CA GLU A 134 2.19 -11.95 26.00
C GLU A 134 1.18 -11.20 25.12
N ASP A 135 1.56 -10.01 24.60
CA ASP A 135 0.71 -9.13 23.81
C ASP A 135 0.88 -9.32 22.29
N LEU A 136 1.87 -10.10 21.84
CA LEU A 136 2.17 -10.26 20.41
C LEU A 136 1.01 -10.87 19.62
N MET A 137 0.31 -11.85 20.18
CA MET A 137 -0.82 -12.49 19.53
C MET A 137 -1.97 -11.48 19.32
N GLU A 138 -2.26 -10.64 20.34
CA GLU A 138 -3.27 -9.56 20.24
C GLU A 138 -2.86 -8.55 19.16
N ALA A 139 -1.57 -8.16 19.12
CA ALA A 139 -1.04 -7.22 18.15
C ALA A 139 -1.16 -7.73 16.70
N TYR A 140 -0.80 -8.99 16.46
CA TYR A 140 -0.92 -9.61 15.14
C TYR A 140 -2.38 -9.75 14.70
N SER A 141 -3.24 -10.24 15.59
CA SER A 141 -4.67 -10.39 15.31
C SER A 141 -5.32 -9.03 15.00
N PHE A 142 -4.98 -8.00 15.78
CA PHE A 142 -5.46 -6.64 15.53
C PHE A 142 -5.03 -6.13 14.14
N ASN A 143 -3.75 -6.29 13.78
CA ASN A 143 -3.25 -5.85 12.48
C ASN A 143 -3.86 -6.64 11.32
N GLN A 144 -4.19 -7.92 11.51
CA GLN A 144 -4.86 -8.73 10.51
C GLN A 144 -6.31 -8.26 10.30
N LEU A 145 -7.05 -8.04 11.38
CA LEU A 145 -8.40 -7.49 11.31
C LEU A 145 -8.41 -6.10 10.67
N LEU A 146 -7.47 -5.25 11.07
CA LEU A 146 -7.30 -3.92 10.48
C LEU A 146 -7.10 -4.00 8.96
N SER A 147 -6.24 -4.90 8.50
CA SER A 147 -5.99 -5.11 7.06
C SER A 147 -7.23 -5.61 6.33
N MET A 148 -8.00 -6.54 6.91
CA MET A 148 -9.26 -7.00 6.33
C MET A 148 -10.29 -5.87 6.19
N VAL A 149 -10.51 -5.12 7.27
CA VAL A 149 -11.45 -3.98 7.25
C VAL A 149 -11.02 -2.94 6.23
N CYS A 150 -9.73 -2.59 6.18
CA CYS A 150 -9.19 -1.64 5.21
C CYS A 150 -9.35 -2.15 3.77
N SER A 151 -9.15 -3.45 3.53
CA SER A 151 -9.27 -4.02 2.19
C SER A 151 -10.71 -3.92 1.66
N ILE A 152 -11.70 -4.24 2.48
CA ILE A 152 -13.11 -4.18 2.09
C ILE A 152 -13.59 -2.73 1.97
N SER A 153 -13.35 -1.91 3.01
CA SER A 153 -13.77 -0.51 3.02
C SER A 153 -13.02 0.33 1.98
N GLY A 154 -11.75 0.03 1.73
CA GLY A 154 -10.95 0.72 0.72
C GLY A 154 -11.47 0.51 -0.69
N GLN A 155 -11.89 -0.71 -1.04
CA GLN A 155 -12.52 -0.98 -2.33
C GLN A 155 -13.83 -0.19 -2.50
N ALA A 156 -14.69 -0.20 -1.48
CA ALA A 156 -15.93 0.59 -1.49
C ALA A 156 -15.67 2.09 -1.64
N LEU A 157 -14.69 2.62 -0.89
CA LEU A 157 -14.25 4.01 -1.00
C LEU A 157 -13.66 4.32 -2.38
N GLY A 158 -12.94 3.39 -2.99
CA GLY A 158 -12.38 3.53 -4.35
C GLY A 158 -13.48 3.74 -5.39
N VAL A 159 -14.54 2.90 -5.36
CA VAL A 159 -15.70 3.05 -6.23
C VAL A 159 -16.38 4.40 -6.00
N TRP A 160 -16.62 4.75 -4.75
CA TRP A 160 -17.27 6.01 -4.39
C TRP A 160 -16.44 7.24 -4.85
N LEU A 161 -15.12 7.23 -4.64
CA LEU A 161 -14.24 8.30 -5.10
C LEU A 161 -14.23 8.44 -6.63
N LEU A 162 -14.23 7.33 -7.37
CA LEU A 162 -14.33 7.37 -8.83
C LEU A 162 -15.68 7.93 -9.30
N ALA A 163 -16.77 7.57 -8.62
CA ALA A 163 -18.10 8.08 -8.96
C ALA A 163 -18.19 9.59 -8.78
N ILE A 164 -17.74 10.14 -7.65
CA ILE A 164 -17.82 11.57 -7.37
C ILE A 164 -16.78 12.41 -8.13
N SER A 165 -15.65 11.79 -8.50
CA SER A 165 -14.60 12.46 -9.27
C SER A 165 -14.77 12.36 -10.79
N HIS A 166 -15.91 11.87 -11.28
CA HIS A 166 -16.15 11.67 -12.71
C HIS A 166 -15.01 10.86 -13.39
N GLN A 167 -14.56 9.78 -12.75
CA GLN A 167 -13.48 8.88 -13.21
C GLN A 167 -12.10 9.54 -13.37
N HIS A 168 -11.80 10.55 -12.55
CA HIS A 168 -10.46 11.14 -12.50
C HIS A 168 -9.45 10.23 -11.79
N PHE A 169 -8.89 9.24 -12.50
CA PHE A 169 -7.91 8.27 -11.99
C PHE A 169 -6.69 8.94 -11.34
N ALA A 170 -6.21 10.04 -11.94
CA ALA A 170 -5.09 10.81 -11.41
C ALA A 170 -5.35 11.37 -10.00
N LEU A 171 -6.61 11.75 -9.70
CA LEU A 171 -6.99 12.24 -8.38
C LEU A 171 -6.85 11.12 -7.34
N VAL A 172 -7.35 9.92 -7.64
CA VAL A 172 -7.27 8.79 -6.71
C VAL A 172 -5.83 8.35 -6.51
N ALA A 173 -5.01 8.31 -7.55
CA ALA A 173 -3.57 8.03 -7.43
C ALA A 173 -2.87 9.10 -6.55
N SER A 174 -3.25 10.37 -6.66
CA SER A 174 -2.72 11.46 -5.81
C SER A 174 -3.15 11.30 -4.35
N ILE A 175 -4.40 10.92 -4.09
CA ILE A 175 -4.88 10.60 -2.74
C ILE A 175 -4.02 9.48 -2.14
N ASN A 176 -3.73 8.43 -2.91
CA ASN A 176 -2.89 7.34 -2.44
C ASN A 176 -1.44 7.80 -2.16
N ALA A 177 -0.88 8.67 -2.99
CA ALA A 177 0.41 9.29 -2.70
C ALA A 177 0.41 10.02 -1.34
N VAL A 178 -0.66 10.76 -1.03
CA VAL A 178 -0.82 11.45 0.26
C VAL A 178 -0.93 10.45 1.42
N THR A 179 -1.66 9.35 1.26
CA THR A 179 -1.74 8.31 2.32
C THR A 179 -0.37 7.70 2.63
N PHE A 180 0.48 7.48 1.62
CA PHE A 180 1.86 7.00 1.83
C PHE A 180 2.74 8.06 2.50
N LEU A 181 2.61 9.33 2.14
CA LEU A 181 3.31 10.44 2.82
C LEU A 181 2.91 10.52 4.29
N LEU A 182 1.61 10.54 4.59
CA LEU A 182 1.11 10.57 5.96
C LEU A 182 1.56 9.35 6.77
N SER A 183 1.48 8.17 6.17
CA SER A 183 1.95 6.92 6.78
C SER A 183 3.43 6.99 7.18
N SER A 184 4.26 7.61 6.35
CA SER A 184 5.70 7.73 6.60
C SER A 184 6.04 8.83 7.59
N THR A 185 5.35 9.97 7.53
CA THR A 185 5.53 11.07 8.49
C THR A 185 5.07 10.69 9.90
N CYS A 186 3.98 9.92 10.04
CA CYS A 186 3.58 9.37 11.33
C CYS A 186 4.69 8.54 11.99
N LEU A 187 5.48 7.80 11.21
CA LEU A 187 6.58 7.00 11.74
C LEU A 187 7.80 7.84 12.17
N LEU A 188 7.94 9.08 11.68
CA LEU A 188 8.98 10.02 12.16
C LEU A 188 8.69 10.48 13.60
N MET A 189 7.42 10.53 14.03
CA MET A 189 7.03 10.91 15.39
C MET A 189 7.39 9.84 16.44
N ARG A 190 8.08 8.78 16.03
CA ARG A 190 8.55 7.70 16.92
C ARG A 190 9.68 8.14 17.85
N ASN A 191 10.45 9.20 17.50
CA ASN A 191 11.57 9.72 18.27
C ASN A 191 11.09 10.59 19.43
#